data_13019a833bb4aa30dc6992afd3d531fa
#
_entry.id   13019a833bb4aa30dc6992afd3d531fa
#
_cell.length_a   1.000
_cell.length_b   1.000
_cell.length_c   1.000
_cell.angle_alpha   90.00
_cell.angle_beta   90.00
_cell.angle_gamma   90.00
#
_symmetry.space_group_name_H-M   'P 1'
#
loop_
_entity.id
_entity.type
_entity.pdbx_description
1 polymer ?
#
loop_
_entity_poly.entity_id
_entity_poly.type
_entity_poly.pdbx_seq_one_letter_code
_entity_poly.pdbx_strand_id
1 'polypeptide(L)'
;MKYSFPAFENGFIRAAAASPALRVADCTYNADQIIGVMREYAEKNVQLLCLPEFALTGYTCSDLFLQDTLLRGAEDGLASILKASEGLNVVVLVGLPVRHNGKLYNCAAVLCNGELLGLVPKVHLPNYGEFYEKRHFIPGMREPECIELAGQETLIGTNLLFACKQLPAFVLAAEVCEDLWSPIPPSCAHALAGATVVANLSASDETVGKAAYRRELVCGQSARLLCAYLYADAGHGLSLIHISEPTRR
;
A
#
# COMPACT_ATOMS: atom_id res chain seq x y z
N MET A 1 -2.58 -5.69 -25.86
CA MET A 1 -4.04 -5.77 -25.77
C MET A 1 -4.55 -4.46 -25.16
N LYS A 2 -5.56 -3.81 -25.72
CA LYS A 2 -6.15 -2.61 -25.12
C LYS A 2 -7.14 -3.07 -24.06
N TYR A 3 -6.85 -2.81 -22.79
CA TYR A 3 -7.79 -3.07 -21.70
C TYR A 3 -8.91 -2.03 -21.79
N SER A 4 -10.14 -2.49 -21.90
CA SER A 4 -11.33 -1.65 -21.81
C SER A 4 -11.87 -1.75 -20.38
N PHE A 5 -11.92 -0.64 -19.66
CA PHE A 5 -12.59 -0.55 -18.36
C PHE A 5 -14.02 -0.02 -18.62
N PRO A 6 -15.06 -0.84 -18.55
CA PRO A 6 -16.43 -0.40 -18.85
C PRO A 6 -16.91 0.77 -18.00
N ALA A 7 -16.35 0.90 -16.77
CA ALA A 7 -16.69 2.00 -15.86
C ALA A 7 -16.16 3.38 -16.31
N PHE A 8 -15.18 3.44 -17.20
CA PHE A 8 -14.63 4.71 -17.71
C PHE A 8 -15.56 5.43 -18.70
N GLU A 9 -16.56 4.73 -19.24
CA GLU A 9 -17.53 5.34 -20.17
C GLU A 9 -18.26 6.54 -19.54
N ASN A 10 -18.37 6.58 -18.19
CA ASN A 10 -19.03 7.65 -17.46
C ASN A 10 -18.07 8.56 -16.67
N GLY A 11 -16.76 8.39 -16.81
CA GLY A 11 -15.76 9.19 -16.07
C GLY A 11 -15.64 8.84 -14.58
N PHE A 12 -16.20 7.73 -14.11
CA PHE A 12 -16.13 7.28 -12.72
C PHE A 12 -15.25 6.04 -12.58
N ILE A 13 -14.62 5.91 -11.43
CA ILE A 13 -13.96 4.68 -10.99
C ILE A 13 -14.59 4.18 -9.68
N ARG A 14 -14.62 2.86 -9.51
CA ARG A 14 -14.97 2.24 -8.24
C ARG A 14 -13.69 1.87 -7.53
N ALA A 15 -13.49 2.43 -6.33
CA ALA A 15 -12.34 2.17 -5.49
C ALA A 15 -12.76 1.46 -4.21
N ALA A 16 -11.86 0.65 -3.67
CA ALA A 16 -12.04 -0.06 -2.41
C ALA A 16 -10.77 -0.03 -1.57
N ALA A 17 -10.94 0.08 -0.25
CA ALA A 17 -9.93 -0.25 0.75
C ALA A 17 -10.38 -1.56 1.43
N ALA A 18 -9.49 -2.54 1.53
CA ALA A 18 -9.81 -3.84 2.08
C ALA A 18 -8.73 -4.30 3.07
N SER A 19 -9.19 -4.96 4.15
CA SER A 19 -8.31 -5.52 5.20
C SER A 19 -8.50 -7.04 5.22
N PRO A 20 -7.73 -7.81 4.43
CA PRO A 20 -7.81 -9.27 4.44
C PRO A 20 -7.35 -9.86 5.77
N ALA A 21 -7.77 -11.08 6.07
CA ALA A 21 -7.26 -11.83 7.21
C ALA A 21 -5.82 -12.27 6.92
N LEU A 22 -4.86 -11.73 7.68
CA LEU A 22 -3.44 -11.98 7.46
C LEU A 22 -2.82 -12.73 8.65
N ARG A 23 -1.65 -13.32 8.42
CA ARG A 23 -0.82 -13.97 9.44
C ARG A 23 0.58 -13.37 9.43
N VAL A 24 1.12 -13.11 10.62
CA VAL A 24 2.48 -12.57 10.77
C VAL A 24 3.49 -13.56 10.19
N ALA A 25 4.37 -13.08 9.31
CA ALA A 25 5.44 -13.82 8.64
C ALA A 25 5.00 -15.01 7.74
N ASP A 26 3.71 -15.20 7.50
CA ASP A 26 3.19 -16.25 6.60
C ASP A 26 2.86 -15.65 5.23
N CYS A 27 3.90 -15.34 4.45
CA CYS A 27 3.76 -14.65 3.17
C CYS A 27 2.91 -15.43 2.15
N THR A 28 2.99 -16.76 2.16
CA THR A 28 2.21 -17.62 1.27
C THR A 28 0.71 -17.51 1.57
N TYR A 29 0.35 -17.68 2.84
CA TYR A 29 -1.04 -17.52 3.27
C TYR A 29 -1.56 -16.12 2.96
N ASN A 30 -0.76 -15.09 3.25
CA ASN A 30 -1.16 -13.71 3.02
C ASN A 30 -1.35 -13.41 1.53
N ALA A 31 -0.48 -13.92 0.66
CA ALA A 31 -0.64 -13.80 -0.78
C ALA A 31 -1.95 -14.45 -1.27
N ASP A 32 -2.29 -15.64 -0.77
CA ASP A 32 -3.54 -16.33 -1.11
C ASP A 32 -4.78 -15.51 -0.68
N GLN A 33 -4.74 -14.91 0.53
CA GLN A 33 -5.84 -14.04 0.99
C GLN A 33 -5.96 -12.78 0.12
N ILE A 34 -4.85 -12.15 -0.25
CA ILE A 34 -4.81 -10.99 -1.13
C ILE A 34 -5.37 -11.35 -2.51
N ILE A 35 -4.98 -12.48 -3.08
CA ILE A 35 -5.49 -12.98 -4.37
C ILE A 35 -7.01 -13.21 -4.31
N GLY A 36 -7.50 -13.80 -3.21
CA GLY A 36 -8.94 -14.00 -3.00
C GLY A 36 -9.71 -12.68 -3.01
N VAL A 37 -9.25 -11.71 -2.22
CA VAL A 37 -9.84 -10.38 -2.15
C VAL A 37 -9.76 -9.65 -3.50
N MET A 38 -8.61 -9.70 -4.17
CA MET A 38 -8.42 -9.06 -5.48
C MET A 38 -9.43 -9.59 -6.52
N ARG A 39 -9.63 -10.90 -6.58
CA ARG A 39 -10.62 -11.53 -7.48
C ARG A 39 -12.05 -11.13 -7.13
N GLU A 40 -12.42 -11.22 -5.87
CA GLU A 40 -13.75 -10.80 -5.38
C GLU A 40 -14.08 -9.35 -5.77
N TYR A 41 -13.12 -8.45 -5.57
CA TYR A 41 -13.34 -7.03 -5.89
C TYR A 41 -13.30 -6.75 -7.40
N ALA A 42 -12.52 -7.50 -8.18
CA ALA A 42 -12.54 -7.43 -9.64
C ALA A 42 -13.92 -7.85 -10.20
N GLU A 43 -14.54 -8.91 -9.66
CA GLU A 43 -15.92 -9.32 -10.00
C GLU A 43 -16.96 -8.25 -9.67
N LYS A 44 -16.71 -7.43 -8.66
CA LYS A 44 -17.54 -6.27 -8.28
C LYS A 44 -17.26 -5.01 -9.12
N ASN A 45 -16.45 -5.14 -10.18
CA ASN A 45 -16.00 -4.04 -11.03
C ASN A 45 -15.28 -2.91 -10.25
N VAL A 46 -14.46 -3.27 -9.25
CA VAL A 46 -13.53 -2.35 -8.60
C VAL A 46 -12.32 -2.16 -9.50
N GLN A 47 -11.93 -0.92 -9.78
CA GLN A 47 -10.76 -0.56 -10.59
C GLN A 47 -9.53 -0.17 -9.77
N LEU A 48 -9.70 0.14 -8.49
CA LEU A 48 -8.62 0.48 -7.57
C LEU A 48 -8.84 -0.21 -6.23
N LEU A 49 -7.91 -1.06 -5.82
CA LEU A 49 -7.92 -1.77 -4.54
C LEU A 49 -6.68 -1.39 -3.71
N CYS A 50 -6.90 -0.80 -2.55
CA CYS A 50 -5.86 -0.48 -1.58
C CYS A 50 -5.88 -1.51 -0.44
N LEU A 51 -4.73 -2.12 -0.16
CA LEU A 51 -4.50 -3.06 0.93
C LEU A 51 -3.65 -2.43 2.04
N PRO A 52 -3.56 -3.03 3.24
CA PRO A 52 -2.79 -2.47 4.34
C PRO A 52 -1.27 -2.46 4.11
N GLU A 53 -0.60 -1.66 4.92
CA GLU A 53 0.85 -1.67 5.09
C GLU A 53 1.33 -3.08 5.49
N PHE A 54 2.42 -3.55 4.87
CA PHE A 54 2.96 -4.91 5.06
C PHE A 54 1.93 -6.04 4.92
N ALA A 55 0.96 -5.89 4.02
CA ALA A 55 -0.06 -6.90 3.79
C ALA A 55 0.52 -8.29 3.45
N LEU A 56 1.71 -8.37 2.85
CA LEU A 56 2.38 -9.64 2.56
C LEU A 56 3.06 -10.30 3.76
N THR A 57 3.51 -9.53 4.74
CA THR A 57 4.29 -10.07 5.88
C THR A 57 3.56 -9.95 7.22
N GLY A 58 2.61 -9.03 7.33
CA GLY A 58 2.15 -8.49 8.60
C GLY A 58 3.13 -7.43 9.13
N TYR A 59 2.61 -6.48 9.89
CA TYR A 59 3.39 -5.34 10.43
C TYR A 59 4.30 -5.77 11.59
N THR A 60 3.87 -6.73 12.40
CA THR A 60 4.53 -7.09 13.66
C THR A 60 5.64 -8.14 13.54
N CYS A 61 6.32 -8.23 12.39
CA CYS A 61 7.41 -9.18 12.14
C CYS A 61 8.69 -8.88 12.94
N SER A 62 8.87 -7.67 13.49
CA SER A 62 10.03 -7.28 14.28
C SER A 62 11.37 -7.63 13.57
N ASP A 63 12.33 -8.22 14.24
CA ASP A 63 13.64 -8.55 13.67
C ASP A 63 13.59 -9.62 12.56
N LEU A 64 12.44 -10.25 12.31
CA LEU A 64 12.27 -11.10 11.13
C LEU A 64 12.43 -10.33 9.81
N PHE A 65 12.18 -9.02 9.79
CA PHE A 65 12.46 -8.18 8.62
C PHE A 65 13.92 -8.20 8.17
N LEU A 66 14.86 -8.59 9.05
CA LEU A 66 16.27 -8.75 8.71
C LEU A 66 16.60 -10.13 8.12
N GLN A 67 15.63 -11.05 8.09
CA GLN A 67 15.80 -12.41 7.60
C GLN A 67 15.54 -12.50 6.10
N ASP A 68 16.50 -13.06 5.36
CA ASP A 68 16.35 -13.29 3.91
C ASP A 68 15.15 -14.18 3.56
N THR A 69 14.80 -15.11 4.45
CA THR A 69 13.64 -15.99 4.27
C THR A 69 12.34 -15.20 4.20
N LEU A 70 12.15 -14.20 5.09
CA LEU A 70 10.95 -13.36 5.07
C LEU A 70 10.90 -12.50 3.81
N LEU A 71 12.04 -11.88 3.44
CA LEU A 71 12.10 -11.00 2.27
C LEU A 71 11.85 -11.75 0.97
N ARG A 72 12.45 -12.94 0.81
CA ARG A 72 12.16 -13.81 -0.33
C ARG A 72 10.72 -14.28 -0.35
N GLY A 73 10.17 -14.66 0.80
CA GLY A 73 8.76 -15.03 0.91
C GLY A 73 7.82 -13.91 0.51
N ALA A 74 8.14 -12.64 0.84
CA ALA A 74 7.37 -11.48 0.42
C ALA A 74 7.47 -11.24 -1.11
N GLU A 75 8.65 -11.43 -1.69
CA GLU A 75 8.87 -11.33 -3.14
C GLU A 75 8.13 -12.44 -3.91
N ASP A 76 8.22 -13.70 -3.45
CA ASP A 76 7.49 -14.84 -4.03
C ASP A 76 5.96 -14.63 -3.94
N GLY A 77 5.51 -14.09 -2.81
CA GLY A 77 4.11 -13.70 -2.64
C GLY A 77 3.66 -12.62 -3.62
N LEU A 78 4.49 -11.58 -3.82
CA LEU A 78 4.23 -10.55 -4.83
C LEU A 78 4.17 -11.15 -6.25
N ALA A 79 5.11 -12.04 -6.61
CA ALA A 79 5.12 -12.73 -7.89
C ALA A 79 3.82 -13.53 -8.12
N SER A 80 3.33 -14.19 -7.08
CA SER A 80 2.06 -14.93 -7.12
C SER A 80 0.85 -14.02 -7.34
N ILE A 81 0.83 -12.85 -6.68
CA ILE A 81 -0.23 -11.83 -6.85
C ILE A 81 -0.18 -11.23 -8.25
N LEU A 82 1.02 -10.88 -8.76
CA LEU A 82 1.21 -10.40 -10.13
C LEU A 82 0.62 -11.37 -11.14
N LYS A 83 0.99 -12.64 -11.07
CA LYS A 83 0.46 -13.68 -11.93
C LYS A 83 -1.07 -13.84 -11.82
N ALA A 84 -1.60 -13.78 -10.61
CA ALA A 84 -3.04 -13.89 -10.37
C ALA A 84 -3.82 -12.66 -10.84
N SER A 85 -3.18 -11.52 -11.04
CA SER A 85 -3.78 -10.27 -11.53
C SER A 85 -3.88 -10.22 -13.06
N GLU A 86 -3.25 -11.17 -13.79
CA GLU A 86 -3.34 -11.24 -15.24
C GLU A 86 -4.79 -11.34 -15.70
N GLY A 87 -5.17 -10.49 -16.65
CA GLY A 87 -6.53 -10.41 -17.16
C GLY A 87 -7.53 -9.66 -16.25
N LEU A 88 -7.13 -9.25 -15.06
CA LEU A 88 -7.97 -8.43 -14.17
C LEU A 88 -7.76 -6.94 -14.44
N ASN A 89 -8.86 -6.21 -14.58
CA ASN A 89 -8.86 -4.76 -14.78
C ASN A 89 -8.92 -4.01 -13.45
N VAL A 90 -7.98 -4.28 -12.55
CA VAL A 90 -7.89 -3.65 -11.23
C VAL A 90 -6.45 -3.24 -10.95
N VAL A 91 -6.25 -2.00 -10.54
CA VAL A 91 -4.99 -1.54 -9.95
C VAL A 91 -5.00 -1.93 -8.49
N VAL A 92 -3.97 -2.63 -8.03
CA VAL A 92 -3.86 -3.08 -6.64
C VAL A 92 -2.61 -2.49 -6.01
N LEU A 93 -2.75 -2.00 -4.77
CA LEU A 93 -1.62 -1.57 -3.95
C LEU A 93 -1.42 -2.58 -2.82
N VAL A 94 -0.21 -3.11 -2.73
CA VAL A 94 0.19 -4.16 -1.76
C VAL A 94 1.37 -3.68 -0.94
N GLY A 95 1.25 -3.70 0.38
CA GLY A 95 2.34 -3.35 1.31
C GLY A 95 3.32 -4.52 1.51
N LEU A 96 4.64 -4.25 1.35
CA LEU A 96 5.69 -5.23 1.56
C LEU A 96 7.05 -4.60 1.90
N PRO A 97 7.97 -5.34 2.58
CA PRO A 97 9.36 -4.93 2.72
C PRO A 97 10.12 -5.18 1.41
N VAL A 98 10.96 -4.22 1.00
CA VAL A 98 11.77 -4.32 -0.21
C VAL A 98 13.23 -4.02 0.12
N ARG A 99 14.15 -4.92 -0.28
CA ARG A 99 15.59 -4.67 -0.18
C ARG A 99 16.09 -4.10 -1.51
N HIS A 100 16.74 -2.93 -1.45
CA HIS A 100 17.35 -2.29 -2.61
C HIS A 100 18.69 -1.65 -2.20
N ASN A 101 19.76 -1.90 -2.99
CA ASN A 101 21.11 -1.40 -2.73
C ASN A 101 21.61 -1.62 -1.29
N GLY A 102 21.34 -2.83 -0.74
CA GLY A 102 21.73 -3.21 0.62
C GLY A 102 20.93 -2.54 1.74
N LYS A 103 19.88 -1.80 1.43
CA LYS A 103 19.00 -1.11 2.36
C LYS A 103 17.60 -1.70 2.32
N LEU A 104 16.84 -1.55 3.40
CA LEU A 104 15.49 -2.07 3.51
C LEU A 104 14.48 -0.93 3.56
N TYR A 105 13.41 -1.05 2.77
CA TYR A 105 12.35 -0.07 2.62
C TYR A 105 10.99 -0.69 2.93
N ASN A 106 10.11 0.10 3.55
CA ASN A 106 8.69 -0.19 3.68
C ASN A 106 7.99 0.38 2.44
N CYS A 107 7.45 -0.47 1.57
CA CYS A 107 6.96 -0.05 0.26
C CYS A 107 5.49 -0.40 0.03
N ALA A 108 4.83 0.45 -0.75
CA ALA A 108 3.63 0.13 -1.50
C ALA A 108 4.01 -0.31 -2.92
N ALA A 109 3.77 -1.56 -3.28
CA ALA A 109 3.83 -2.03 -4.67
C ALA A 109 2.52 -1.70 -5.37
N VAL A 110 2.61 -1.04 -6.52
CA VAL A 110 1.46 -0.74 -7.38
C VAL A 110 1.51 -1.67 -8.57
N LEU A 111 0.47 -2.45 -8.76
CA LEU A 111 0.41 -3.46 -9.82
C LEU A 111 -0.92 -3.42 -10.59
N CYS A 112 -0.91 -3.88 -11.82
CA CYS A 112 -2.11 -4.01 -12.65
C CYS A 112 -1.86 -5.07 -13.72
N ASN A 113 -2.78 -6.01 -13.85
CA ASN A 113 -2.80 -6.98 -14.97
C ASN A 113 -1.46 -7.68 -15.22
N GLY A 114 -0.85 -8.22 -14.20
CA GLY A 114 0.42 -8.93 -14.26
C GLY A 114 1.66 -8.02 -14.27
N GLU A 115 1.51 -6.71 -14.36
CA GLU A 115 2.63 -5.76 -14.40
C GLU A 115 2.85 -5.08 -13.06
N LEU A 116 4.10 -5.03 -12.59
CA LEU A 116 4.56 -4.23 -11.46
C LEU A 116 4.86 -2.81 -11.96
N LEU A 117 3.93 -1.89 -11.72
CA LEU A 117 4.01 -0.52 -12.25
C LEU A 117 5.03 0.35 -11.52
N GLY A 118 5.30 0.06 -10.24
CA GLY A 118 6.26 0.79 -9.43
C GLY A 118 6.18 0.47 -7.95
N LEU A 119 7.20 0.91 -7.21
CA LEU A 119 7.33 0.76 -5.76
C LEU A 119 7.44 2.15 -5.12
N VAL A 120 6.54 2.44 -4.18
CA VAL A 120 6.55 3.72 -3.45
C VAL A 120 6.97 3.46 -2.01
N PRO A 121 8.22 3.80 -1.63
CA PRO A 121 8.71 3.62 -0.28
C PRO A 121 8.19 4.71 0.65
N LYS A 122 7.94 4.33 1.92
CA LYS A 122 7.55 5.22 3.01
C LYS A 122 8.60 6.29 3.25
N VAL A 123 8.18 7.54 3.42
CA VAL A 123 9.06 8.70 3.67
C VAL A 123 9.26 8.91 5.17
N HIS A 124 8.18 8.89 5.93
CA HIS A 124 8.21 9.19 7.37
C HIS A 124 8.11 7.89 8.17
N LEU A 125 9.21 7.52 8.82
CA LEU A 125 9.30 6.32 9.65
C LEU A 125 9.00 6.67 11.10
N PRO A 126 7.91 6.17 11.70
CA PRO A 126 7.63 6.38 13.12
C PRO A 126 8.70 5.71 13.98
N ASN A 127 9.14 6.41 15.03
CA ASN A 127 10.15 5.92 15.98
C ASN A 127 9.86 6.47 17.38
N TYR A 128 8.63 6.29 17.82
CA TYR A 128 8.10 6.74 19.10
C TYR A 128 7.03 5.78 19.61
N GLY A 129 6.78 5.76 20.91
CA GLY A 129 5.82 4.85 21.53
C GLY A 129 6.17 3.39 21.22
N GLU A 130 5.21 2.67 20.68
CA GLU A 130 5.35 1.28 20.22
C GLU A 130 6.05 1.14 18.86
N PHE A 131 6.23 2.24 18.11
CA PHE A 131 6.83 2.22 16.78
C PHE A 131 8.34 2.44 16.83
N TYR A 132 9.11 1.57 16.16
CA TYR A 132 10.57 1.69 16.00
C TYR A 132 11.03 1.23 14.62
N GLU A 133 10.35 1.71 13.58
CA GLU A 133 10.64 1.30 12.19
C GLU A 133 12.07 1.63 11.76
N LYS A 134 12.69 2.70 12.30
CA LYS A 134 14.07 3.08 12.00
C LYS A 134 15.11 2.03 12.40
N ARG A 135 14.72 1.02 13.19
CA ARG A 135 15.57 -0.14 13.47
C ARG A 135 15.82 -0.98 12.22
N HIS A 136 14.82 -1.09 11.34
CA HIS A 136 14.84 -2.01 10.21
C HIS A 136 14.87 -1.28 8.88
N PHE A 137 14.19 -0.15 8.77
CA PHE A 137 13.93 0.55 7.52
C PHE A 137 14.60 1.90 7.46
N ILE A 138 14.84 2.37 6.22
CA ILE A 138 15.27 3.74 5.97
C ILE A 138 14.19 4.49 5.18
N PRO A 139 14.16 5.84 5.27
CA PRO A 139 13.27 6.67 4.46
C PRO A 139 13.45 6.43 2.97
N GLY A 140 12.35 6.50 2.23
CA GLY A 140 12.35 6.35 0.78
C GLY A 140 13.15 7.44 0.07
N MET A 141 13.77 7.06 -1.05
CA MET A 141 14.48 7.98 -1.93
C MET A 141 13.50 8.82 -2.76
N ARG A 142 13.83 10.08 -2.96
CA ARG A 142 13.01 11.00 -3.76
C ARG A 142 13.17 10.76 -5.25
N GLU A 143 14.43 10.64 -5.69
CA GLU A 143 14.75 10.37 -7.10
C GLU A 143 14.50 8.89 -7.38
N PRO A 144 13.68 8.55 -8.38
CA PRO A 144 13.40 7.16 -8.71
C PRO A 144 14.65 6.41 -9.20
N GLU A 145 14.81 5.17 -8.73
CA GLU A 145 15.87 4.26 -9.15
C GLU A 145 15.26 3.02 -9.82
N CYS A 146 16.00 2.39 -10.74
CA CYS A 146 15.59 1.10 -11.32
C CYS A 146 15.83 -0.03 -10.31
N ILE A 147 14.90 -0.96 -10.24
CA ILE A 147 14.98 -2.16 -9.40
C ILE A 147 14.40 -3.36 -10.16
N GLU A 148 15.00 -4.52 -9.96
CA GLU A 148 14.40 -5.80 -10.33
C GLU A 148 13.75 -6.43 -9.10
N LEU A 149 12.46 -6.75 -9.19
CA LEU A 149 11.69 -7.40 -8.12
C LEU A 149 10.63 -8.33 -8.72
N ALA A 150 10.46 -9.51 -8.14
CA ALA A 150 9.51 -10.52 -8.61
C ALA A 150 9.67 -10.85 -10.12
N GLY A 151 10.90 -10.83 -10.63
CA GLY A 151 11.25 -11.09 -12.03
C GLY A 151 10.87 -9.97 -13.01
N GLN A 152 10.58 -8.76 -12.52
CA GLN A 152 10.27 -7.61 -13.34
C GLN A 152 11.16 -6.41 -12.99
N GLU A 153 11.57 -5.68 -14.03
CA GLU A 153 12.23 -4.38 -13.86
C GLU A 153 11.19 -3.27 -13.71
N THR A 154 11.35 -2.44 -12.68
CA THR A 154 10.45 -1.32 -12.38
C THR A 154 11.20 -0.17 -11.71
N LEU A 155 10.47 0.87 -11.29
CA LEU A 155 11.02 2.00 -10.55
C LEU A 155 10.64 1.93 -9.06
N ILE A 156 11.59 2.32 -8.20
CA ILE A 156 11.36 2.57 -6.79
C ILE A 156 11.65 4.04 -6.47
N GLY A 157 10.68 4.75 -5.89
CA GLY A 157 10.84 6.16 -5.54
C GLY A 157 9.57 6.79 -4.98
N THR A 158 9.74 7.85 -4.18
CA THR A 158 8.61 8.52 -3.51
C THR A 158 7.81 9.46 -4.40
N ASN A 159 8.35 9.84 -5.58
CA ASN A 159 7.73 10.79 -6.51
C ASN A 159 7.00 10.12 -7.69
N LEU A 160 6.60 8.85 -7.53
CA LEU A 160 5.90 8.15 -8.60
C LEU A 160 4.42 8.54 -8.64
N LEU A 161 3.91 8.83 -9.84
CA LEU A 161 2.49 8.99 -10.13
C LEU A 161 2.09 7.97 -11.21
N PHE A 162 0.91 7.38 -11.05
CA PHE A 162 0.39 6.34 -11.94
C PHE A 162 -0.81 6.89 -12.69
N ALA A 163 -0.62 7.26 -13.96
CA ALA A 163 -1.64 7.88 -14.79
C ALA A 163 -2.35 6.85 -15.67
N CYS A 164 -3.68 6.89 -15.69
CA CYS A 164 -4.49 6.05 -16.56
C CYS A 164 -4.61 6.67 -17.95
N LYS A 165 -4.17 5.95 -18.99
CA LYS A 165 -4.25 6.43 -20.38
C LYS A 165 -5.70 6.57 -20.89
N GLN A 166 -6.62 5.70 -20.42
CA GLN A 166 -8.01 5.70 -20.83
C GLN A 166 -8.86 6.75 -20.08
N LEU A 167 -8.42 7.13 -18.87
CA LEU A 167 -9.06 8.14 -18.04
C LEU A 167 -8.01 9.13 -17.52
N PRO A 168 -7.62 10.16 -18.27
CA PRO A 168 -6.55 11.09 -17.89
C PRO A 168 -6.80 11.82 -16.56
N ALA A 169 -8.05 11.93 -16.15
CA ALA A 169 -8.43 12.47 -14.83
C ALA A 169 -8.12 11.52 -13.67
N PHE A 170 -7.79 10.26 -13.93
CA PHE A 170 -7.37 9.31 -12.91
C PHE A 170 -5.85 9.23 -12.84
N VAL A 171 -5.28 9.95 -11.88
CA VAL A 171 -3.84 9.94 -11.55
C VAL A 171 -3.70 9.52 -10.09
N LEU A 172 -3.16 8.32 -9.90
CA LEU A 172 -2.98 7.71 -8.58
C LEU A 172 -1.61 8.06 -8.00
N ALA A 173 -1.59 8.40 -6.72
CA ALA A 173 -0.40 8.46 -5.87
C ALA A 173 -0.55 7.48 -4.70
N ALA A 174 0.57 7.01 -4.15
CA ALA A 174 0.60 6.21 -2.95
C ALA A 174 1.42 6.89 -1.85
N GLU A 175 1.03 6.68 -0.60
CA GLU A 175 1.82 6.98 0.60
C GLU A 175 1.56 5.92 1.66
N VAL A 176 2.44 5.82 2.67
CA VAL A 176 2.39 4.73 3.63
C VAL A 176 2.24 5.26 5.05
N CYS A 177 1.11 4.95 5.67
CA CYS A 177 0.79 5.11 7.10
C CYS A 177 1.20 6.48 7.67
N GLU A 178 2.36 6.54 8.37
CA GLU A 178 2.90 7.75 9.04
C GLU A 178 3.07 8.94 8.09
N ASP A 179 3.17 8.69 6.79
CA ASP A 179 3.30 9.76 5.81
C ASP A 179 2.14 10.76 5.91
N LEU A 180 0.90 10.30 6.16
CA LEU A 180 -0.26 11.17 6.36
C LEU A 180 -0.18 11.98 7.66
N TRP A 181 0.43 11.41 8.72
CA TRP A 181 0.48 12.02 10.06
C TRP A 181 1.59 13.08 10.18
N SER A 182 2.49 13.13 9.19
CA SER A 182 3.56 14.11 9.14
C SER A 182 3.03 15.54 8.90
N PRO A 183 3.77 16.59 9.31
CA PRO A 183 3.37 17.97 9.05
C PRO A 183 3.22 18.32 7.57
N ILE A 184 4.01 17.67 6.70
CA ILE A 184 3.94 17.80 5.23
C ILE A 184 3.89 16.40 4.62
N PRO A 185 2.68 15.83 4.46
CA PRO A 185 2.51 14.54 3.80
C PRO A 185 3.02 14.55 2.36
N PRO A 186 3.62 13.46 1.86
CA PRO A 186 4.03 13.33 0.45
C PRO A 186 2.89 13.62 -0.53
N SER A 187 1.65 13.28 -0.17
CA SER A 187 0.45 13.57 -0.96
C SER A 187 0.27 15.05 -1.28
N CYS A 188 0.83 15.98 -0.50
CA CYS A 188 0.81 17.41 -0.84
C CYS A 188 1.57 17.69 -2.13
N ALA A 189 2.77 17.13 -2.28
CA ALA A 189 3.57 17.26 -3.50
C ALA A 189 2.94 16.50 -4.66
N HIS A 190 2.38 15.31 -4.40
CA HIS A 190 1.70 14.50 -5.41
C HIS A 190 0.48 15.23 -6.00
N ALA A 191 -0.35 15.86 -5.16
CA ALA A 191 -1.50 16.65 -5.62
C ALA A 191 -1.07 17.85 -6.48
N LEU A 192 -0.01 18.57 -6.07
CA LEU A 192 0.56 19.67 -6.87
C LEU A 192 1.13 19.17 -8.20
N ALA A 193 1.57 17.92 -8.28
CA ALA A 193 2.05 17.27 -9.51
C ALA A 193 0.92 16.66 -10.36
N GLY A 194 -0.34 16.77 -9.91
CA GLY A 194 -1.52 16.36 -10.68
C GLY A 194 -2.19 15.07 -10.21
N ALA A 195 -1.81 14.51 -9.06
CA ALA A 195 -2.56 13.38 -8.48
C ALA A 195 -4.00 13.79 -8.17
N THR A 196 -4.94 12.91 -8.48
CA THR A 196 -6.38 13.10 -8.19
C THR A 196 -6.91 12.06 -7.21
N VAL A 197 -6.15 10.98 -7.01
CA VAL A 197 -6.46 9.92 -6.05
C VAL A 197 -5.20 9.60 -5.26
N VAL A 198 -5.32 9.54 -3.93
CA VAL A 198 -4.25 9.12 -3.03
C VAL A 198 -4.69 7.83 -2.32
N ALA A 199 -3.83 6.84 -2.31
CA ALA A 199 -4.02 5.60 -1.56
C ALA A 199 -2.96 5.51 -0.45
N ASN A 200 -3.42 5.36 0.80
CA ASN A 200 -2.57 5.19 1.97
C ASN A 200 -2.73 3.77 2.53
N LEU A 201 -1.61 3.06 2.56
CA LEU A 201 -1.49 1.72 3.13
C LEU A 201 -1.06 1.88 4.57
N SER A 202 -1.88 1.44 5.52
CA SER A 202 -1.64 1.65 6.95
C SER A 202 -1.67 0.37 7.78
N ALA A 203 -0.95 0.41 8.90
CA ALA A 203 -1.06 -0.50 10.03
C ALA A 203 -1.05 0.34 11.32
N SER A 204 -1.98 1.28 11.40
CA SER A 204 -2.09 2.22 12.51
C SER A 204 -2.64 1.51 13.76
N ASP A 205 -2.13 1.88 14.92
CA ASP A 205 -2.65 1.44 16.21
C ASP A 205 -4.08 1.96 16.45
N GLU A 206 -4.82 1.26 17.31
CA GLU A 206 -6.20 1.63 17.66
C GLU A 206 -6.28 1.99 19.15
N THR A 207 -6.24 3.30 19.43
CA THR A 207 -6.39 3.86 20.77
C THR A 207 -7.74 4.56 20.95
N VAL A 208 -8.14 4.83 22.19
CA VAL A 208 -9.40 5.53 22.47
C VAL A 208 -9.43 6.89 21.79
N GLY A 209 -10.44 7.11 20.93
CA GLY A 209 -10.62 8.35 20.17
C GLY A 209 -9.83 8.46 18.87
N LYS A 210 -8.86 7.58 18.60
CA LYS A 210 -8.01 7.66 17.40
C LYS A 210 -8.79 7.42 16.12
N ALA A 211 -9.78 6.53 16.11
CA ALA A 211 -10.62 6.28 14.93
C ALA A 211 -11.33 7.54 14.43
N ALA A 212 -11.87 8.36 15.35
CA ALA A 212 -12.50 9.64 15.01
C ALA A 212 -11.48 10.63 14.44
N TYR A 213 -10.35 10.80 15.13
CA TYR A 213 -9.27 11.68 14.70
C TYR A 213 -8.69 11.25 13.34
N ARG A 214 -8.47 9.96 13.11
CA ARG A 214 -8.03 9.40 11.81
C ARG A 214 -8.99 9.77 10.69
N ARG A 215 -10.31 9.61 10.93
CA ARG A 215 -11.33 10.01 9.95
C ARG A 215 -11.25 11.50 9.63
N GLU A 216 -11.15 12.35 10.63
CA GLU A 216 -11.02 13.81 10.44
C GLU A 216 -9.75 14.16 9.65
N LEU A 217 -8.63 13.51 9.97
CA LEU A 217 -7.35 13.71 9.28
C LEU A 217 -7.46 13.32 7.80
N VAL A 218 -8.00 12.14 7.49
CA VAL A 218 -8.21 11.66 6.12
C VAL A 218 -9.17 12.59 5.35
N CYS A 219 -10.30 12.97 5.94
CA CYS A 219 -11.25 13.89 5.32
C CYS A 219 -10.64 15.27 5.09
N GLY A 220 -9.91 15.80 6.08
CA GLY A 220 -9.22 17.08 5.97
C GLY A 220 -8.15 17.08 4.88
N GLN A 221 -7.37 16.01 4.77
CA GLN A 221 -6.36 15.85 3.72
C GLN A 221 -7.01 15.75 2.33
N SER A 222 -8.03 14.92 2.18
CA SER A 222 -8.80 14.80 0.93
C SER A 222 -9.36 16.15 0.48
N ALA A 223 -10.01 16.88 1.39
CA ALA A 223 -10.60 18.18 1.10
C ALA A 223 -9.53 19.23 0.71
N ARG A 224 -8.42 19.28 1.45
CA ARG A 224 -7.33 20.24 1.20
C ARG A 224 -6.64 19.99 -0.14
N LEU A 225 -6.46 18.73 -0.53
CA LEU A 225 -5.79 18.35 -1.77
C LEU A 225 -6.71 18.30 -2.98
N LEU A 226 -8.03 18.35 -2.78
CA LEU A 226 -9.05 18.10 -3.82
C LEU A 226 -8.84 16.74 -4.51
N CYS A 227 -8.39 15.74 -3.75
CA CYS A 227 -8.15 14.37 -4.19
C CYS A 227 -9.10 13.42 -3.49
N ALA A 228 -9.54 12.37 -4.18
CA ALA A 228 -10.10 11.22 -3.49
C ALA A 228 -8.99 10.57 -2.63
N TYR A 229 -9.32 10.18 -1.39
CA TYR A 229 -8.35 9.60 -0.47
C TYR A 229 -8.84 8.24 0.04
N LEU A 230 -8.06 7.18 -0.26
CA LEU A 230 -8.29 5.83 0.25
C LEU A 230 -7.35 5.57 1.40
N TYR A 231 -7.86 4.99 2.47
CA TYR A 231 -7.08 4.60 3.64
C TYR A 231 -7.40 3.14 3.98
N ALA A 232 -6.45 2.24 3.80
CA ALA A 232 -6.57 0.83 4.16
C ALA A 232 -5.76 0.57 5.42
N ASP A 233 -6.42 0.17 6.50
CA ASP A 233 -5.77 -0.12 7.77
C ASP A 233 -5.68 -1.62 8.03
N ALA A 234 -4.65 -2.05 8.76
CA ALA A 234 -4.47 -3.44 9.14
C ALA A 234 -5.62 -3.92 10.02
N GLY A 235 -6.04 -5.16 9.80
CA GLY A 235 -7.10 -5.78 10.59
C GLY A 235 -6.64 -6.15 12.02
N HIS A 236 -7.58 -6.68 12.80
CA HIS A 236 -7.35 -7.12 14.18
C HIS A 236 -6.16 -8.10 14.27
N GLY A 237 -5.29 -7.88 15.24
CA GLY A 237 -4.10 -8.72 15.49
C GLY A 237 -2.87 -8.39 14.65
N LEU A 238 -2.96 -7.44 13.71
CA LEU A 238 -1.85 -7.04 12.85
C LEU A 238 -1.19 -5.73 13.26
N SER A 239 -1.86 -4.88 14.02
CA SER A 239 -1.25 -3.72 14.65
C SER A 239 -0.75 -4.06 16.06
N LEU A 240 0.28 -3.34 16.52
CA LEU A 240 0.92 -3.59 17.82
C LEU A 240 -0.07 -3.52 19.00
N ILE A 241 -1.04 -2.63 18.95
CA ILE A 241 -1.96 -2.41 20.06
C ILE A 241 -3.03 -3.50 20.18
N HIS A 242 -3.44 -4.13 19.09
CA HIS A 242 -4.37 -5.26 19.13
C HIS A 242 -3.79 -6.49 19.81
N ILE A 243 -2.46 -6.58 19.89
CA ILE A 243 -1.75 -7.66 20.60
C ILE A 243 -1.59 -7.32 22.07
N SER A 244 -1.41 -6.05 22.42
CA SER A 244 -1.11 -5.61 23.79
C SER A 244 -2.33 -5.31 24.66
N GLU A 245 -3.53 -5.17 24.08
CA GLU A 245 -4.77 -4.85 24.80
C GLU A 245 -5.92 -5.86 24.61
N PRO A 246 -5.73 -7.17 24.89
CA PRO A 246 -6.82 -8.14 24.71
C PRO A 246 -7.96 -7.99 25.74
N THR A 247 -7.84 -7.12 26.73
CA THR A 247 -8.73 -7.05 27.89
C THR A 247 -9.57 -5.77 27.97
N ARG A 248 -9.40 -4.81 27.09
CA ARG A 248 -10.28 -3.63 27.04
C ARG A 248 -11.52 -3.93 26.19
N ARG A 249 -12.55 -4.43 26.87
CA ARG A 249 -13.92 -4.47 26.39
C ARG A 249 -14.68 -3.24 26.88
#